data_0f4a1919d61732f8ae70177b53b4c367
#
_entry.id   0f4a1919d61732f8ae70177b53b4c367
#
_cell.length_a   1.000
_cell.length_b   1.000
_cell.length_c   1.000
_cell.angle_alpha   90.00
_cell.angle_beta   90.00
_cell.angle_gamma   90.00
#
_symmetry.space_group_name_H-M   'P 1'
#
loop_
_entity.id
_entity.type
_entity.pdbx_description
1 polymer ?
#
loop_
_entity_poly.entity_id
_entity_poly.type
_entity_poly.pdbx_seq_one_letter_code
_entity_poly.pdbx_strand_id
1 'polypeptide(L)'
;MSKRIGVLTGGGDTPALNATLKGIALEAEELGYELIGFMEGWAGVLTGGSYVRLNPDMVDENRGGTLLQSSRTNLRGSSKLGEAVDNLKKLKIDALIPIGGDDTLSVGSALSEHFTTTFVTKTIDNDVGINCPAEEALDYTKIVNYFCPGFPSAAHLVAKYVHDIRTTAYSHNRVIFVEAMGRYAGWLTLSAAYGGADLILIPEVTYNPDKMAEVIEKQYRDKGHLIIAVSEGISDANGDLLTESAELDSFGHARPGGCSEVIADHMKNRIPSLSSSVFRHQVLGYMQRCGSPIPIDRDTAIKAGRLAVSAVENGQVNHVSTIMRTGLGLEPHLLNLDQVLKRGEDGHVIRRDTDNRFYEAENFSISPAGIGYFRPIFGDIPRDHMGLGLDKTTIE
;
A
#
# COMPACT_ATOMS: atom_id res chain seq x y z
N MET A 1 28.64 7.97 -25.93
CA MET A 1 27.35 8.71 -25.97
C MET A 1 26.74 8.59 -24.59
N SER A 2 26.08 9.62 -24.11
CA SER A 2 25.33 9.57 -22.86
C SER A 2 24.22 8.53 -22.97
N LYS A 3 24.02 7.69 -21.94
CA LYS A 3 22.90 6.75 -21.91
C LYS A 3 21.57 7.51 -21.83
N ARG A 4 20.54 6.94 -22.42
CA ARG A 4 19.17 7.45 -22.32
C ARG A 4 18.31 6.46 -21.54
N ILE A 5 17.81 6.87 -20.39
CA ILE A 5 17.00 6.03 -19.50
C ILE A 5 15.54 6.45 -19.60
N GLY A 6 14.65 5.48 -19.81
CA GLY A 6 13.21 5.65 -19.70
C GLY A 6 12.72 5.39 -18.27
N VAL A 7 11.72 6.15 -17.83
CA VAL A 7 11.01 5.89 -16.56
C VAL A 7 9.51 6.01 -16.79
N LEU A 8 8.74 5.16 -16.11
CA LEU A 8 7.28 5.24 -16.07
C LEU A 8 6.74 4.91 -14.69
N THR A 9 5.53 5.39 -14.39
CA THR A 9 4.79 5.09 -13.17
C THR A 9 3.49 4.38 -13.50
N GLY A 10 3.30 3.15 -12.99
CA GLY A 10 2.14 2.31 -13.29
C GLY A 10 1.30 1.97 -12.07
N GLY A 11 0.03 1.62 -12.32
CA GLY A 11 -0.94 1.27 -11.27
C GLY A 11 -1.49 2.46 -10.50
N GLY A 12 -1.99 2.24 -9.28
CA GLY A 12 -2.50 3.33 -8.42
C GLY A 12 -1.38 4.30 -8.01
N ASP A 13 -1.72 5.57 -7.85
CA ASP A 13 -0.80 6.57 -7.31
C ASP A 13 -0.55 6.37 -5.80
N THR A 14 0.53 6.95 -5.31
CA THR A 14 0.91 6.94 -3.89
C THR A 14 1.58 8.26 -3.51
N PRO A 15 1.68 8.59 -2.21
CA PRO A 15 2.35 9.81 -1.77
C PRO A 15 3.83 9.92 -2.19
N ALA A 16 4.55 8.78 -2.32
CA ALA A 16 6.01 8.77 -2.52
C ALA A 16 6.48 8.58 -3.97
N LEU A 17 5.58 8.57 -4.97
CA LEU A 17 5.97 8.37 -6.38
C LEU A 17 6.90 9.46 -6.90
N ASN A 18 6.59 10.72 -6.65
CA ASN A 18 7.45 11.83 -7.07
C ASN A 18 8.79 11.82 -6.33
N ALA A 19 8.83 11.39 -5.08
CA ALA A 19 10.08 11.19 -4.35
C ALA A 19 10.97 10.13 -5.02
N THR A 20 10.37 9.01 -5.49
CA THR A 20 11.10 8.00 -6.27
C THR A 20 11.61 8.58 -7.60
N LEU A 21 10.77 9.31 -8.33
CA LEU A 21 11.17 10.00 -9.58
C LEU A 21 12.29 11.01 -9.34
N LYS A 22 12.24 11.76 -8.22
CA LYS A 22 13.32 12.68 -7.83
C LYS A 22 14.65 11.96 -7.67
N GLY A 23 14.64 10.82 -6.98
CA GLY A 23 15.84 10.00 -6.80
C GLY A 23 16.42 9.52 -8.13
N ILE A 24 15.57 9.04 -9.06
CA ILE A 24 15.97 8.64 -10.40
C ILE A 24 16.56 9.82 -11.18
N ALA A 25 15.91 10.99 -11.13
CA ALA A 25 16.35 12.18 -11.86
C ALA A 25 17.70 12.70 -11.35
N LEU A 26 17.90 12.72 -10.03
CA LEU A 26 19.17 13.14 -9.41
C LEU A 26 20.33 12.23 -9.84
N GLU A 27 20.16 10.91 -9.74
CA GLU A 27 21.22 9.98 -10.10
C GLU A 27 21.51 9.97 -11.61
N ALA A 28 20.47 10.08 -12.45
CA ALA A 28 20.63 10.19 -13.89
C ALA A 28 21.43 11.44 -14.28
N GLU A 29 21.18 12.57 -13.62
CA GLU A 29 21.92 13.82 -13.85
C GLU A 29 23.37 13.70 -13.39
N GLU A 30 23.63 13.13 -12.21
CA GLU A 30 24.98 12.91 -11.69
C GLU A 30 25.83 12.03 -12.60
N LEU A 31 25.22 11.04 -13.26
CA LEU A 31 25.87 10.16 -14.24
C LEU A 31 25.90 10.74 -15.68
N GLY A 32 25.32 11.91 -15.88
CA GLY A 32 25.22 12.57 -17.19
C GLY A 32 24.30 11.87 -18.18
N TYR A 33 23.24 11.20 -17.70
CA TYR A 33 22.26 10.48 -18.51
C TYR A 33 21.10 11.36 -18.91
N GLU A 34 20.50 11.10 -20.09
CA GLU A 34 19.24 11.71 -20.49
C GLU A 34 18.08 10.88 -19.91
N LEU A 35 17.21 11.53 -19.12
CA LEU A 35 16.05 10.87 -18.51
C LEU A 35 14.77 11.22 -19.29
N ILE A 36 14.06 10.18 -19.75
CA ILE A 36 12.79 10.27 -20.49
C ILE A 36 11.66 9.69 -19.62
N GLY A 37 10.73 10.53 -19.22
CA GLY A 37 9.53 10.13 -18.51
C GLY A 37 8.39 9.82 -19.47
N PHE A 38 7.89 8.58 -19.47
CA PHE A 38 6.73 8.19 -20.25
C PHE A 38 5.45 8.53 -19.48
N MET A 39 4.55 9.27 -20.13
CA MET A 39 3.28 9.68 -19.53
C MET A 39 2.30 8.50 -19.48
N GLU A 40 1.43 8.48 -18.48
CA GLU A 40 0.37 7.47 -18.34
C GLU A 40 0.88 6.01 -18.30
N GLY A 41 2.02 5.81 -17.64
CA GLY A 41 2.57 4.47 -17.40
C GLY A 41 2.85 3.69 -18.68
N TRP A 42 2.42 2.41 -18.75
CA TRP A 42 2.63 1.56 -19.90
C TRP A 42 1.95 2.08 -21.19
N ALA A 43 0.92 2.91 -21.10
CA ALA A 43 0.32 3.53 -22.29
C ALA A 43 1.30 4.47 -22.99
N GLY A 44 2.16 5.15 -22.24
CA GLY A 44 3.12 6.11 -22.77
C GLY A 44 4.18 5.52 -23.70
N VAL A 45 4.48 4.20 -23.58
CA VAL A 45 5.45 3.53 -24.45
C VAL A 45 4.83 2.93 -25.71
N LEU A 46 3.49 2.99 -25.85
CA LEU A 46 2.77 2.51 -27.03
C LEU A 46 2.63 3.61 -28.09
N THR A 47 2.21 3.23 -29.29
CA THR A 47 1.91 4.17 -30.38
C THR A 47 0.83 5.14 -29.93
N GLY A 48 1.07 6.44 -30.13
CA GLY A 48 0.19 7.51 -29.66
C GLY A 48 0.42 7.92 -28.21
N GLY A 49 1.29 7.24 -27.47
CA GLY A 49 1.74 7.65 -26.15
C GLY A 49 2.64 8.88 -26.19
N SER A 50 2.85 9.49 -25.06
CA SER A 50 3.64 10.72 -24.93
C SER A 50 4.74 10.57 -23.88
N TYR A 51 5.79 11.38 -24.01
CA TYR A 51 6.90 11.41 -23.09
C TYR A 51 7.44 12.83 -22.90
N VAL A 52 8.17 13.03 -21.81
CA VAL A 52 8.84 14.29 -21.48
C VAL A 52 10.30 14.03 -21.13
N ARG A 53 11.17 15.00 -21.38
CA ARG A 53 12.51 14.99 -20.79
C ARG A 53 12.43 15.48 -19.36
N LEU A 54 12.96 14.70 -18.44
CA LEU A 54 12.96 15.02 -17.02
C LEU A 54 14.34 15.50 -16.56
N ASN A 55 14.31 16.44 -15.63
CA ASN A 55 15.45 16.81 -14.81
C ASN A 55 15.01 16.93 -13.35
N PRO A 56 15.94 16.99 -12.37
CA PRO A 56 15.59 17.03 -10.95
C PRO A 56 14.71 18.24 -10.56
N ASP A 57 14.88 19.38 -11.18
CA ASP A 57 14.14 20.61 -10.83
C ASP A 57 12.65 20.55 -11.19
N MET A 58 12.29 19.68 -12.13
CA MET A 58 10.90 19.46 -12.51
C MET A 58 10.11 18.60 -11.52
N VAL A 59 10.80 17.89 -10.62
CA VAL A 59 10.20 16.91 -9.71
C VAL A 59 10.21 17.44 -8.29
N ASP A 60 9.02 17.68 -7.72
CA ASP A 60 8.84 18.02 -6.31
C ASP A 60 8.60 16.74 -5.50
N GLU A 61 9.59 16.33 -4.73
CA GLU A 61 9.57 15.13 -3.88
C GLU A 61 8.58 15.21 -2.72
N ASN A 62 8.09 16.39 -2.39
CA ASN A 62 7.10 16.60 -1.33
C ASN A 62 5.65 16.59 -1.86
N ARG A 63 5.47 16.48 -3.16
CA ARG A 63 4.16 16.41 -3.80
C ARG A 63 3.73 14.96 -3.99
N GLY A 64 2.59 14.57 -3.45
CA GLY A 64 1.99 13.26 -3.69
C GLY A 64 1.47 13.07 -5.13
N GLY A 65 1.06 11.84 -5.44
CA GLY A 65 0.72 11.45 -6.79
C GLY A 65 1.96 11.29 -7.68
N THR A 66 1.79 11.38 -8.99
CA THR A 66 2.88 11.26 -9.96
C THR A 66 2.86 12.36 -11.01
N LEU A 67 4.02 12.97 -11.26
CA LEU A 67 4.24 13.94 -12.33
C LEU A 67 3.96 13.33 -13.71
N LEU A 68 4.25 12.04 -13.89
CA LEU A 68 4.12 11.32 -15.16
C LEU A 68 2.71 10.78 -15.43
N GLN A 69 1.75 11.01 -14.52
CA GLN A 69 0.44 10.35 -14.56
C GLN A 69 0.58 8.83 -14.50
N SER A 70 -0.51 8.10 -14.48
CA SER A 70 -0.49 6.65 -14.39
C SER A 70 -1.66 6.04 -15.14
N SER A 71 -1.50 4.78 -15.57
CA SER A 71 -2.59 4.00 -16.15
C SER A 71 -2.52 2.54 -15.69
N ARG A 72 -3.63 1.83 -15.90
CA ARG A 72 -3.73 0.38 -15.73
C ARG A 72 -3.69 -0.32 -17.09
N THR A 73 -2.69 0.00 -17.91
CA THR A 73 -2.50 -0.61 -19.23
C THR A 73 -1.75 -1.93 -19.10
N ASN A 74 -2.39 -3.03 -19.50
CA ASN A 74 -1.79 -4.36 -19.50
C ASN A 74 -1.20 -4.69 -20.88
N LEU A 75 0.09 -5.03 -20.93
CA LEU A 75 0.80 -5.42 -22.16
C LEU A 75 0.99 -6.94 -22.27
N ARG A 76 0.69 -7.72 -21.23
CA ARG A 76 0.93 -9.17 -21.20
C ARG A 76 0.02 -9.89 -22.17
N GLY A 77 0.57 -10.91 -22.86
CA GLY A 77 -0.20 -11.75 -23.78
C GLY A 77 -0.71 -11.05 -25.04
N SER A 78 -0.22 -9.88 -25.39
CA SER A 78 -0.64 -9.08 -26.53
C SER A 78 0.54 -8.70 -27.44
N SER A 79 0.25 -8.35 -28.69
CA SER A 79 1.22 -7.76 -29.64
C SER A 79 1.82 -6.43 -29.12
N LYS A 80 1.20 -5.81 -28.12
CA LYS A 80 1.62 -4.54 -27.52
C LYS A 80 2.97 -4.63 -26.81
N LEU A 81 3.36 -5.79 -26.30
CA LEU A 81 4.69 -5.96 -25.70
C LEU A 81 5.81 -5.76 -26.75
N GLY A 82 5.67 -6.37 -27.92
CA GLY A 82 6.59 -6.17 -29.04
C GLY A 82 6.60 -4.72 -29.53
N GLU A 83 5.41 -4.11 -29.63
CA GLU A 83 5.26 -2.69 -29.98
C GLU A 83 5.99 -1.78 -28.99
N ALA A 84 5.87 -2.03 -27.68
CA ALA A 84 6.56 -1.27 -26.65
C ALA A 84 8.08 -1.38 -26.81
N VAL A 85 8.61 -2.59 -27.02
CA VAL A 85 10.05 -2.81 -27.28
C VAL A 85 10.54 -2.06 -28.50
N ASP A 86 9.78 -2.11 -29.61
CA ASP A 86 10.14 -1.43 -30.86
C ASP A 86 10.13 0.10 -30.69
N ASN A 87 9.16 0.65 -29.97
CA ASN A 87 9.09 2.08 -29.70
C ASN A 87 10.24 2.55 -28.79
N LEU A 88 10.58 1.80 -27.74
CA LEU A 88 11.74 2.10 -26.89
C LEU A 88 13.05 2.11 -27.72
N LYS A 89 13.24 1.13 -28.61
CA LYS A 89 14.39 1.10 -29.54
C LYS A 89 14.41 2.28 -30.51
N LYS A 90 13.27 2.64 -31.11
CA LYS A 90 13.14 3.83 -32.00
C LYS A 90 13.51 5.12 -31.29
N LEU A 91 13.15 5.25 -30.02
CA LEU A 91 13.48 6.39 -29.16
C LEU A 91 14.92 6.34 -28.63
N LYS A 92 15.68 5.29 -28.95
CA LYS A 92 17.05 5.05 -28.50
C LYS A 92 17.14 5.05 -26.96
N ILE A 93 16.17 4.42 -26.31
CA ILE A 93 16.22 4.18 -24.87
C ILE A 93 17.17 3.00 -24.62
N ASP A 94 18.13 3.16 -23.75
CA ASP A 94 19.12 2.13 -23.41
C ASP A 94 18.63 1.22 -22.27
N ALA A 95 17.84 1.76 -21.33
CA ALA A 95 17.22 1.03 -20.23
C ALA A 95 15.90 1.65 -19.80
N LEU A 96 15.02 0.86 -19.19
CA LEU A 96 13.73 1.31 -18.66
C LEU A 96 13.64 1.04 -17.16
N ILE A 97 13.08 1.99 -16.41
CA ILE A 97 12.81 1.87 -14.97
C ILE A 97 11.31 2.01 -14.70
N PRO A 98 10.53 0.93 -14.74
CA PRO A 98 9.14 0.95 -14.28
C PRO A 98 9.06 1.06 -12.76
N ILE A 99 8.18 1.97 -12.27
CA ILE A 99 7.86 2.14 -10.86
C ILE A 99 6.43 1.67 -10.66
N GLY A 100 6.21 0.64 -9.83
CA GLY A 100 4.85 0.15 -9.63
C GLY A 100 4.68 -1.01 -8.68
N GLY A 101 3.44 -1.50 -8.58
CA GLY A 101 3.06 -2.71 -7.86
C GLY A 101 3.24 -3.98 -8.71
N ASP A 102 2.66 -5.08 -8.24
CA ASP A 102 2.74 -6.41 -8.84
C ASP A 102 2.41 -6.46 -10.33
N ASP A 103 1.33 -5.81 -10.76
CA ASP A 103 0.92 -5.74 -12.17
C ASP A 103 1.97 -5.04 -13.04
N THR A 104 2.47 -3.88 -12.60
CA THR A 104 3.49 -3.12 -13.34
C THR A 104 4.80 -3.87 -13.42
N LEU A 105 5.23 -4.48 -12.32
CA LEU A 105 6.46 -5.27 -12.24
C LEU A 105 6.35 -6.55 -13.09
N SER A 106 5.18 -7.19 -13.13
CA SER A 106 4.91 -8.36 -13.96
C SER A 106 5.02 -8.07 -15.45
N VAL A 107 4.46 -6.94 -15.91
CA VAL A 107 4.61 -6.49 -17.30
C VAL A 107 6.07 -6.18 -17.61
N GLY A 108 6.76 -5.48 -16.70
CA GLY A 108 8.17 -5.15 -16.84
C GLY A 108 9.07 -6.39 -16.85
N SER A 109 8.77 -7.43 -16.05
CA SER A 109 9.47 -8.70 -16.06
C SER A 109 9.43 -9.38 -17.44
N ALA A 110 8.25 -9.43 -18.04
CA ALA A 110 8.12 -9.96 -19.41
C ALA A 110 8.91 -9.11 -20.44
N LEU A 111 8.95 -7.79 -20.24
CA LEU A 111 9.73 -6.89 -21.11
C LEU A 111 11.23 -7.06 -20.90
N SER A 112 11.70 -7.41 -19.69
CA SER A 112 13.12 -7.58 -19.37
C SER A 112 13.80 -8.74 -20.13
N GLU A 113 13.03 -9.65 -20.69
CA GLU A 113 13.55 -10.70 -21.59
C GLU A 113 14.04 -10.12 -22.94
N HIS A 114 13.59 -8.93 -23.29
CA HIS A 114 13.83 -8.29 -24.60
C HIS A 114 14.50 -6.92 -24.48
N PHE A 115 14.53 -6.34 -23.27
CA PHE A 115 15.00 -4.99 -23.05
C PHE A 115 15.61 -4.81 -21.64
N THR A 116 16.68 -4.03 -21.52
CA THR A 116 17.29 -3.73 -20.21
C THR A 116 16.30 -3.02 -19.31
N THR A 117 15.89 -3.67 -18.20
CA THR A 117 14.89 -3.15 -17.30
C THR A 117 15.32 -3.38 -15.84
N THR A 118 15.25 -2.34 -15.03
CA THR A 118 15.31 -2.39 -13.56
C THR A 118 14.05 -1.78 -12.98
N PHE A 119 13.76 -2.00 -11.70
CA PHE A 119 12.47 -1.65 -11.14
C PHE A 119 12.59 -0.95 -9.79
N VAL A 120 11.52 -0.22 -9.42
CA VAL A 120 11.30 0.22 -8.04
C VAL A 120 9.90 -0.22 -7.60
N THR A 121 9.79 -0.84 -6.44
CA THR A 121 8.51 -1.21 -5.85
C THR A 121 7.72 0.03 -5.45
N LYS A 122 6.40 0.01 -5.63
CA LYS A 122 5.50 1.08 -5.21
C LYS A 122 4.07 0.55 -5.07
N THR A 123 3.53 0.60 -3.88
CA THR A 123 2.11 0.35 -3.58
C THR A 123 1.80 0.83 -2.17
N ILE A 124 0.57 1.31 -1.93
CA ILE A 124 0.12 1.60 -0.57
C ILE A 124 -0.34 0.34 0.16
N ASP A 125 -0.68 -0.73 -0.56
CA ASP A 125 -1.21 -1.98 0.01
C ASP A 125 -0.13 -2.84 0.65
N ASN A 126 1.15 -2.53 0.39
CA ASN A 126 2.32 -3.23 0.92
C ASN A 126 2.37 -4.73 0.60
N ASP A 127 1.77 -5.10 -0.49
CA ASP A 127 1.51 -6.48 -0.93
C ASP A 127 2.57 -7.06 -1.89
N VAL A 128 3.65 -6.31 -2.16
CA VAL A 128 4.81 -6.75 -2.93
C VAL A 128 5.96 -7.10 -2.01
N GLY A 129 6.42 -8.34 -2.05
CA GLY A 129 7.50 -8.85 -1.19
C GLY A 129 7.22 -10.24 -0.64
N ILE A 130 8.03 -10.68 0.32
CA ILE A 130 7.92 -12.00 0.95
C ILE A 130 8.07 -11.85 2.47
N ASN A 131 7.16 -12.45 3.23
CA ASN A 131 7.24 -12.49 4.69
C ASN A 131 8.38 -13.40 5.16
N CYS A 132 8.84 -13.19 6.39
CA CYS A 132 9.70 -14.16 7.09
C CYS A 132 8.99 -15.53 7.11
N PRO A 133 9.68 -16.66 6.80
CA PRO A 133 9.05 -17.98 6.77
C PRO A 133 8.28 -18.27 8.07
N ALA A 134 7.08 -18.82 7.93
CA ALA A 134 6.17 -19.03 9.07
C ALA A 134 6.69 -20.08 10.05
N GLU A 135 7.46 -21.05 9.55
CA GLU A 135 8.10 -22.13 10.33
C GLU A 135 9.33 -21.67 11.12
N GLU A 136 9.84 -20.47 10.84
CA GLU A 136 10.98 -19.89 11.53
C GLU A 136 10.55 -18.93 12.64
N ALA A 137 11.43 -18.70 13.60
CA ALA A 137 11.27 -17.60 14.53
C ALA A 137 11.21 -16.27 13.76
N LEU A 138 10.29 -15.40 14.16
CA LEU A 138 10.11 -14.10 13.47
C LEU A 138 11.40 -13.26 13.52
N ASP A 139 11.93 -12.99 12.36
CA ASP A 139 13.06 -12.10 12.15
C ASP A 139 12.67 -11.06 11.08
N TYR A 140 12.49 -9.82 11.49
CA TYR A 140 12.10 -8.75 10.58
C TYR A 140 13.14 -8.43 9.50
N THR A 141 14.42 -8.82 9.68
CA THR A 141 15.47 -8.63 8.66
C THR A 141 15.34 -9.61 7.50
N LYS A 142 14.58 -10.70 7.68
CA LYS A 142 14.26 -11.69 6.65
C LYS A 142 13.05 -11.31 5.79
N ILE A 143 12.33 -10.24 6.15
CA ILE A 143 11.22 -9.76 5.32
C ILE A 143 11.78 -9.11 4.07
N VAL A 144 11.52 -9.73 2.92
CA VAL A 144 11.91 -9.19 1.62
C VAL A 144 10.96 -8.06 1.25
N ASN A 145 11.52 -6.89 0.96
CA ASN A 145 10.78 -5.65 0.76
C ASN A 145 9.92 -5.30 1.98
N TYR A 146 10.57 -4.85 3.04
CA TYR A 146 9.94 -4.55 4.34
C TYR A 146 8.71 -3.67 4.19
N PHE A 147 8.81 -2.59 3.42
CA PHE A 147 7.66 -1.82 2.93
C PHE A 147 7.87 -1.31 1.51
N CYS A 148 6.77 -1.04 0.81
CA CYS A 148 6.79 -0.36 -0.48
C CYS A 148 6.73 1.16 -0.29
N PRO A 149 7.49 1.98 -1.05
CA PRO A 149 7.30 3.42 -1.11
C PRO A 149 5.83 3.80 -1.35
N GLY A 150 5.31 4.68 -0.52
CA GLY A 150 3.90 5.08 -0.45
C GLY A 150 3.11 4.47 0.71
N PHE A 151 3.45 3.26 1.15
CA PHE A 151 2.78 2.60 2.27
C PHE A 151 2.95 3.35 3.61
N PRO A 152 4.16 3.77 4.03
CA PRO A 152 4.32 4.47 5.31
C PRO A 152 3.47 5.74 5.42
N SER A 153 3.38 6.51 4.35
CA SER A 153 2.55 7.74 4.32
C SER A 153 1.06 7.43 4.39
N ALA A 154 0.60 6.44 3.62
CA ALA A 154 -0.79 5.99 3.65
C ALA A 154 -1.18 5.44 5.02
N ALA A 155 -0.31 4.63 5.64
CA ALA A 155 -0.49 4.09 6.98
C ALA A 155 -0.58 5.20 8.05
N HIS A 156 0.27 6.22 7.97
CA HIS A 156 0.20 7.39 8.85
C HIS A 156 -1.10 8.16 8.69
N LEU A 157 -1.62 8.29 7.47
CA LEU A 157 -2.91 8.94 7.23
C LEU A 157 -4.05 8.15 7.87
N VAL A 158 -4.06 6.82 7.72
CA VAL A 158 -5.06 5.94 8.37
C VAL A 158 -5.01 6.13 9.89
N ALA A 159 -3.82 6.02 10.49
CA ALA A 159 -3.65 6.19 11.94
C ALA A 159 -4.11 7.57 12.40
N LYS A 160 -3.69 8.63 11.70
CA LYS A 160 -4.09 10.00 12.03
C LYS A 160 -5.61 10.19 11.95
N TYR A 161 -6.25 9.70 10.89
CA TYR A 161 -7.70 9.84 10.74
C TYR A 161 -8.45 9.09 11.84
N VAL A 162 -8.03 7.87 12.16
CA VAL A 162 -8.59 7.09 13.27
C VAL A 162 -8.42 7.84 14.59
N HIS A 163 -7.25 8.41 14.84
CA HIS A 163 -7.00 9.23 16.02
C HIS A 163 -7.94 10.43 16.10
N ASP A 164 -8.10 11.17 15.02
CA ASP A 164 -8.93 12.38 14.99
C ASP A 164 -10.42 12.04 15.18
N ILE A 165 -10.94 11.01 14.50
CA ILE A 165 -12.36 10.66 14.56
C ILE A 165 -12.79 10.08 15.93
N ARG A 166 -11.85 9.58 16.73
CA ARG A 166 -12.13 9.13 18.10
C ARG A 166 -12.74 10.22 18.96
N THR A 167 -12.33 11.48 18.77
CA THR A 167 -12.89 12.62 19.52
C THR A 167 -14.39 12.77 19.29
N THR A 168 -14.85 12.57 18.05
CA THR A 168 -16.27 12.58 17.70
C THR A 168 -17.01 11.33 18.22
N ALA A 169 -16.37 10.16 18.15
CA ALA A 169 -16.95 8.93 18.69
C ALA A 169 -17.18 9.05 20.20
N TYR A 170 -16.20 9.55 20.94
CA TYR A 170 -16.29 9.83 22.36
C TYR A 170 -17.39 10.86 22.69
N SER A 171 -17.40 12.00 21.99
CA SER A 171 -18.34 13.12 22.24
C SER A 171 -19.80 12.74 22.07
N HIS A 172 -20.09 11.73 21.24
CA HIS A 172 -21.45 11.35 20.87
C HIS A 172 -21.78 9.89 21.19
N ASN A 173 -20.95 9.19 21.96
CA ASN A 173 -21.12 7.78 22.32
C ASN A 173 -21.39 6.91 21.08
N ARG A 174 -20.51 6.96 20.07
CA ARG A 174 -20.70 6.28 18.78
C ARG A 174 -19.78 5.08 18.60
N VAL A 175 -20.26 4.14 17.80
CA VAL A 175 -19.46 3.09 17.16
C VAL A 175 -19.25 3.53 15.72
N ILE A 176 -18.00 3.80 15.35
CA ILE A 176 -17.66 4.28 14.00
C ILE A 176 -16.78 3.25 13.29
N PHE A 177 -17.29 2.75 12.16
CA PHE A 177 -16.52 1.89 11.24
C PHE A 177 -15.76 2.78 10.28
N VAL A 178 -14.44 2.63 10.24
CA VAL A 178 -13.53 3.38 9.36
C VAL A 178 -12.97 2.43 8.32
N GLU A 179 -13.37 2.59 7.06
CA GLU A 179 -12.92 1.77 5.96
C GLU A 179 -11.62 2.30 5.38
N ALA A 180 -10.60 1.42 5.36
CA ALA A 180 -9.31 1.65 4.73
C ALA A 180 -9.17 0.82 3.46
N MET A 181 -8.35 1.30 2.51
CA MET A 181 -7.89 0.51 1.38
C MET A 181 -7.10 -0.70 1.84
N GLY A 182 -6.90 -1.67 0.97
CA GLY A 182 -6.27 -2.95 1.25
C GLY A 182 -7.20 -4.08 0.83
N ARG A 183 -7.24 -4.33 -0.49
CA ARG A 183 -8.18 -5.30 -1.06
C ARG A 183 -7.85 -6.73 -0.67
N TYR A 184 -6.57 -7.07 -0.68
CA TYR A 184 -6.09 -8.43 -0.48
C TYR A 184 -5.26 -8.59 0.79
N ALA A 185 -4.76 -7.49 1.36
CA ALA A 185 -3.90 -7.50 2.52
C ALA A 185 -4.25 -6.38 3.51
N GLY A 186 -4.24 -6.71 4.79
CA GLY A 186 -4.67 -5.84 5.89
C GLY A 186 -3.61 -4.87 6.42
N TRP A 187 -2.47 -4.72 5.73
CA TRP A 187 -1.36 -3.89 6.19
C TRP A 187 -1.76 -2.46 6.56
N LEU A 188 -2.54 -1.79 5.69
CA LEU A 188 -3.03 -0.43 5.96
C LEU A 188 -3.98 -0.41 7.16
N THR A 189 -4.91 -1.35 7.20
CA THR A 189 -5.91 -1.41 8.26
C THR A 189 -5.28 -1.69 9.62
N LEU A 190 -4.22 -2.50 9.69
CA LEU A 190 -3.46 -2.74 10.93
C LEU A 190 -2.82 -1.46 11.49
N SER A 191 -2.44 -0.51 10.63
CA SER A 191 -1.88 0.76 11.08
C SER A 191 -2.86 1.60 11.90
N ALA A 192 -4.17 1.33 11.81
CA ALA A 192 -5.21 1.96 12.61
C ALA A 192 -5.02 1.77 14.13
N ALA A 193 -4.28 0.72 14.54
CA ALA A 193 -3.87 0.52 15.93
C ALA A 193 -3.10 1.73 16.49
N TYR A 194 -2.30 2.38 15.66
CA TYR A 194 -1.53 3.59 16.03
C TYR A 194 -2.40 4.85 16.14
N GLY A 195 -3.60 4.81 15.57
CA GLY A 195 -4.65 5.82 15.80
C GLY A 195 -5.54 5.50 17.00
N GLY A 196 -5.37 4.32 17.60
CA GLY A 196 -6.18 3.84 18.72
C GLY A 196 -7.52 3.24 18.28
N ALA A 197 -7.55 2.52 17.15
CA ALA A 197 -8.68 1.67 16.81
C ALA A 197 -8.90 0.61 17.90
N ASP A 198 -10.15 0.43 18.32
CA ASP A 198 -10.51 -0.55 19.32
C ASP A 198 -10.57 -1.97 18.76
N LEU A 199 -11.03 -2.10 17.51
CA LEU A 199 -11.10 -3.35 16.76
C LEU A 199 -10.61 -3.11 15.32
N ILE A 200 -9.99 -4.12 14.74
CA ILE A 200 -9.44 -4.08 13.40
C ILE A 200 -9.89 -5.33 12.65
N LEU A 201 -10.47 -5.16 11.46
CA LEU A 201 -10.90 -6.23 10.57
C LEU A 201 -10.01 -6.23 9.32
N ILE A 202 -9.30 -7.33 9.07
CA ILE A 202 -8.39 -7.51 7.94
C ILE A 202 -8.92 -8.58 6.97
N PRO A 203 -8.60 -8.51 5.66
CA PRO A 203 -9.16 -9.42 4.66
C PRO A 203 -8.69 -10.87 4.82
N GLU A 204 -7.55 -11.09 5.49
CA GLU A 204 -7.02 -12.44 5.76
C GLU A 204 -7.85 -13.24 6.76
N VAL A 205 -8.82 -12.59 7.44
CA VAL A 205 -9.69 -13.24 8.42
C VAL A 205 -11.15 -13.08 8.02
N THR A 206 -11.81 -14.21 7.84
CA THR A 206 -13.24 -14.26 7.47
C THR A 206 -14.12 -13.51 8.47
N TYR A 207 -14.96 -12.63 7.98
CA TYR A 207 -15.88 -11.85 8.77
C TYR A 207 -17.00 -12.72 9.37
N ASN A 208 -17.12 -12.70 10.69
CA ASN A 208 -18.20 -13.33 11.44
C ASN A 208 -19.04 -12.25 12.13
N PRO A 209 -20.25 -11.94 11.62
CA PRO A 209 -21.08 -10.85 12.17
C PRO A 209 -21.58 -11.12 13.58
N ASP A 210 -21.79 -12.36 13.98
CA ASP A 210 -22.33 -12.68 15.33
C ASP A 210 -21.24 -12.51 16.37
N LYS A 211 -20.02 -13.05 16.11
CA LYS A 211 -18.85 -12.83 16.97
C LYS A 211 -18.52 -11.33 17.10
N MET A 212 -18.60 -10.59 16.01
CA MET A 212 -18.35 -9.15 16.02
C MET A 212 -19.38 -8.42 16.87
N ALA A 213 -20.65 -8.77 16.77
CA ALA A 213 -21.72 -8.15 17.57
C ALA A 213 -21.49 -8.36 19.08
N GLU A 214 -21.13 -9.57 19.49
CA GLU A 214 -20.81 -9.88 20.90
C GLU A 214 -19.65 -9.04 21.43
N VAL A 215 -18.57 -8.93 20.64
CA VAL A 215 -17.38 -8.14 21.03
C VAL A 215 -17.69 -6.65 21.09
N ILE A 216 -18.42 -6.11 20.13
CA ILE A 216 -18.84 -4.69 20.10
C ILE A 216 -19.74 -4.39 21.30
N GLU A 217 -20.76 -5.21 21.56
CA GLU A 217 -21.68 -4.96 22.67
C GLU A 217 -20.96 -4.95 24.01
N LYS A 218 -20.04 -5.91 24.24
CA LYS A 218 -19.22 -5.98 25.43
C LYS A 218 -18.35 -4.74 25.60
N GLN A 219 -17.53 -4.41 24.57
CA GLN A 219 -16.59 -3.28 24.67
C GLN A 219 -17.31 -1.92 24.74
N TYR A 220 -18.45 -1.76 24.03
CA TYR A 220 -19.23 -0.54 24.10
C TYR A 220 -19.81 -0.30 25.49
N ARG A 221 -20.24 -1.36 26.18
CA ARG A 221 -20.74 -1.26 27.58
C ARG A 221 -19.66 -0.69 28.50
N ASP A 222 -18.42 -1.09 28.28
CA ASP A 222 -17.28 -0.67 29.12
C ASP A 222 -16.79 0.74 28.78
N LYS A 223 -16.73 1.08 27.48
CA LYS A 223 -16.10 2.33 26.99
C LYS A 223 -17.09 3.44 26.60
N GLY A 224 -18.31 3.08 26.21
CA GLY A 224 -19.34 4.00 25.71
C GLY A 224 -19.09 4.50 24.27
N HIS A 225 -18.00 4.15 23.63
CA HIS A 225 -17.70 4.50 22.23
C HIS A 225 -16.65 3.52 21.68
N LEU A 226 -16.65 3.31 20.35
CA LEU A 226 -15.66 2.44 19.69
C LEU A 226 -15.29 2.97 18.31
N ILE A 227 -14.03 2.76 17.91
CA ILE A 227 -13.57 2.87 16.53
C ILE A 227 -13.17 1.50 16.02
N ILE A 228 -13.74 1.11 14.90
CA ILE A 228 -13.50 -0.17 14.24
C ILE A 228 -12.91 0.10 12.87
N ALA A 229 -11.65 -0.22 12.68
CA ALA A 229 -11.01 -0.13 11.37
C ALA A 229 -11.37 -1.37 10.56
N VAL A 230 -11.71 -1.17 9.29
CA VAL A 230 -12.18 -2.23 8.39
C VAL A 230 -11.46 -2.13 7.06
N SER A 231 -10.90 -3.23 6.57
CA SER A 231 -10.36 -3.29 5.21
C SER A 231 -11.48 -3.38 4.18
N GLU A 232 -11.33 -2.69 3.05
CA GLU A 232 -12.30 -2.75 1.94
C GLU A 232 -12.48 -4.16 1.35
N GLY A 233 -11.52 -5.06 1.55
CA GLY A 233 -11.48 -6.40 1.03
C GLY A 233 -12.05 -7.48 1.96
N ILE A 234 -12.85 -7.12 2.95
CA ILE A 234 -13.48 -8.08 3.87
C ILE A 234 -14.42 -9.01 3.11
N SER A 235 -14.29 -10.31 3.37
CA SER A 235 -15.12 -11.38 2.82
C SER A 235 -16.00 -12.07 3.88
N ASP A 236 -17.10 -12.63 3.44
CA ASP A 236 -18.03 -13.44 4.23
C ASP A 236 -17.50 -14.89 4.43
N ALA A 237 -18.31 -15.73 5.04
CA ALA A 237 -17.98 -17.14 5.30
C ALA A 237 -17.83 -17.99 4.02
N ASN A 238 -18.33 -17.55 2.87
CA ASN A 238 -18.19 -18.23 1.59
C ASN A 238 -16.93 -17.77 0.84
N GLY A 239 -16.24 -16.72 1.33
CA GLY A 239 -15.10 -16.08 0.66
C GLY A 239 -15.53 -14.99 -0.34
N ASP A 240 -16.83 -14.64 -0.38
CA ASP A 240 -17.31 -13.58 -1.24
C ASP A 240 -17.08 -12.22 -0.57
N LEU A 241 -16.61 -11.23 -1.33
CA LEU A 241 -16.47 -9.86 -0.82
C LEU A 241 -17.81 -9.32 -0.36
N LEU A 242 -17.85 -8.64 0.80
CA LEU A 242 -19.10 -8.04 1.31
C LEU A 242 -19.67 -7.00 0.36
N THR A 243 -18.81 -6.35 -0.42
CA THR A 243 -19.21 -5.41 -1.46
C THR A 243 -18.28 -5.55 -2.65
N GLU A 244 -18.84 -5.71 -3.84
CA GLU A 244 -18.10 -5.82 -5.09
C GLU A 244 -18.83 -5.07 -6.21
N SER A 245 -18.07 -4.28 -6.96
CA SER A 245 -18.56 -3.69 -8.20
C SER A 245 -18.52 -4.74 -9.33
N ALA A 246 -19.55 -4.79 -10.17
CA ALA A 246 -19.55 -5.63 -11.37
C ALA A 246 -18.50 -5.16 -12.43
N GLU A 247 -17.96 -3.95 -12.30
CA GLU A 247 -16.95 -3.42 -13.21
C GLU A 247 -15.55 -3.93 -12.85
N LEU A 248 -14.89 -4.56 -13.81
CA LEU A 248 -13.51 -5.00 -13.71
C LEU A 248 -12.55 -4.02 -14.41
N ASP A 249 -11.35 -3.83 -13.83
CA ASP A 249 -10.28 -3.09 -14.51
C ASP A 249 -9.58 -3.95 -15.58
N SER A 250 -8.58 -3.39 -16.29
CA SER A 250 -7.86 -4.08 -17.37
C SER A 250 -7.00 -5.26 -16.90
N PHE A 251 -6.84 -5.46 -15.59
CA PHE A 251 -6.19 -6.61 -14.98
C PHE A 251 -7.20 -7.60 -14.38
N GLY A 252 -8.50 -7.34 -14.52
CA GLY A 252 -9.57 -8.22 -14.02
C GLY A 252 -9.92 -8.00 -12.56
N HIS A 253 -9.58 -6.86 -11.97
CA HIS A 253 -9.89 -6.56 -10.58
C HIS A 253 -11.20 -5.78 -10.48
N ALA A 254 -12.16 -6.27 -9.68
CA ALA A 254 -13.36 -5.54 -9.30
C ALA A 254 -13.01 -4.34 -8.38
N ARG A 255 -13.90 -3.39 -8.20
CA ARG A 255 -13.72 -2.28 -7.26
C ARG A 255 -14.42 -2.63 -5.95
N PRO A 256 -13.68 -2.91 -4.85
CA PRO A 256 -14.28 -3.03 -3.53
C PRO A 256 -14.65 -1.63 -3.00
N GLY A 257 -15.42 -1.58 -1.95
CA GLY A 257 -15.73 -0.36 -1.20
C GLY A 257 -17.16 -0.32 -0.68
N GLY A 258 -17.35 0.33 0.48
CA GLY A 258 -18.64 0.44 1.15
C GLY A 258 -18.92 -0.73 2.13
N CYS A 259 -17.98 -1.62 2.37
CA CYS A 259 -18.15 -2.73 3.32
C CYS A 259 -18.39 -2.24 4.76
N SER A 260 -17.85 -1.08 5.12
CA SER A 260 -18.09 -0.46 6.43
C SER A 260 -19.56 -0.08 6.67
N GLU A 261 -20.30 0.30 5.62
CA GLU A 261 -21.75 0.54 5.69
C GLU A 261 -22.51 -0.77 5.91
N VAL A 262 -22.18 -1.81 5.13
CA VAL A 262 -22.78 -3.15 5.26
C VAL A 262 -22.57 -3.71 6.66
N ILE A 263 -21.34 -3.61 7.19
CA ILE A 263 -21.02 -4.08 8.54
C ILE A 263 -21.77 -3.27 9.58
N ALA A 264 -21.85 -1.94 9.44
CA ALA A 264 -22.63 -1.10 10.35
C ALA A 264 -24.11 -1.51 10.37
N ASP A 265 -24.70 -1.82 9.21
CA ASP A 265 -26.07 -2.29 9.10
C ASP A 265 -26.27 -3.69 9.70
N HIS A 266 -25.29 -4.59 9.52
CA HIS A 266 -25.31 -5.88 10.23
C HIS A 266 -25.36 -5.69 11.75
N MET A 267 -24.58 -4.75 12.30
CA MET A 267 -24.53 -4.49 13.75
C MET A 267 -25.81 -3.85 14.27
N LYS A 268 -26.43 -2.92 13.52
CA LYS A 268 -27.75 -2.34 13.87
C LYS A 268 -28.80 -3.41 14.08
N ASN A 269 -28.78 -4.47 13.27
CA ASN A 269 -29.75 -5.56 13.34
C ASN A 269 -29.42 -6.60 14.42
N ARG A 270 -28.16 -6.77 14.79
CA ARG A 270 -27.68 -7.79 15.74
C ARG A 270 -27.53 -7.30 17.18
N ILE A 271 -27.43 -6.00 17.39
CA ILE A 271 -27.27 -5.41 18.72
C ILE A 271 -28.47 -4.52 19.06
N PRO A 272 -29.67 -5.10 19.28
CA PRO A 272 -30.88 -4.32 19.54
C PRO A 272 -30.84 -3.57 20.87
N SER A 273 -29.92 -3.89 21.77
CA SER A 273 -29.64 -3.15 23.01
C SER A 273 -29.09 -1.75 22.74
N LEU A 274 -28.54 -1.47 21.55
CA LEU A 274 -28.01 -0.18 21.15
C LEU A 274 -28.92 0.48 20.11
N SER A 275 -29.14 1.79 20.28
CA SER A 275 -29.87 2.55 19.26
C SER A 275 -29.17 2.49 17.91
N SER A 276 -29.89 2.32 16.82
CA SER A 276 -29.35 2.34 15.45
C SER A 276 -28.58 3.64 15.14
N SER A 277 -28.89 4.73 15.83
CA SER A 277 -28.22 6.02 15.70
C SER A 277 -26.78 6.03 16.26
N VAL A 278 -26.38 5.01 17.03
CA VAL A 278 -25.02 4.86 17.56
C VAL A 278 -24.02 4.50 16.45
N PHE A 279 -24.45 3.68 15.50
CA PHE A 279 -23.58 3.16 14.44
C PHE A 279 -23.39 4.16 13.29
N ARG A 280 -22.15 4.38 12.93
CA ARG A 280 -21.73 5.24 11.82
C ARG A 280 -20.64 4.56 11.01
N HIS A 281 -20.46 4.99 9.77
CA HIS A 281 -19.37 4.53 8.92
C HIS A 281 -18.67 5.71 8.23
N GLN A 282 -17.43 5.51 7.82
CA GLN A 282 -16.62 6.45 7.07
C GLN A 282 -15.69 5.69 6.14
N VAL A 283 -15.56 6.14 4.91
CA VAL A 283 -14.65 5.56 3.92
C VAL A 283 -13.52 6.54 3.66
N LEU A 284 -12.27 6.13 3.89
CA LEU A 284 -11.10 6.97 3.64
C LEU A 284 -10.82 7.15 2.14
N GLY A 285 -11.08 6.11 1.34
CA GLY A 285 -10.96 6.15 -0.11
C GLY A 285 -9.62 6.71 -0.58
N TYR A 286 -9.65 7.57 -1.60
CA TYR A 286 -8.43 8.11 -2.23
C TYR A 286 -7.59 9.02 -1.33
N MET A 287 -8.06 9.42 -0.17
CA MET A 287 -7.24 10.18 0.79
C MET A 287 -5.94 9.46 1.14
N GLN A 288 -5.94 8.14 1.12
CA GLN A 288 -4.78 7.30 1.42
C GLN A 288 -3.71 7.31 0.32
N ARG A 289 -4.04 7.77 -0.89
CA ARG A 289 -3.15 7.82 -2.05
C ARG A 289 -2.54 9.20 -2.28
N CYS A 290 -3.16 10.24 -1.74
CA CYS A 290 -2.82 11.63 -2.02
C CYS A 290 -2.02 12.27 -0.86
N GLY A 291 -1.59 13.50 -1.09
CA GLY A 291 -0.87 14.29 -0.09
C GLY A 291 0.64 14.07 -0.09
N SER A 292 1.32 14.86 0.73
CA SER A 292 2.79 14.80 0.84
C SER A 292 3.25 13.52 1.54
N PRO A 293 4.36 12.92 1.09
CA PRO A 293 4.94 11.80 1.82
C PRO A 293 5.52 12.26 3.17
N ILE A 294 5.45 11.37 4.16
CA ILE A 294 6.18 11.57 5.42
C ILE A 294 7.69 11.39 5.20
N PRO A 295 8.56 11.98 6.07
CA PRO A 295 10.00 11.98 5.83
C PRO A 295 10.62 10.62 5.57
N ILE A 296 10.29 9.59 6.36
CA ILE A 296 10.84 8.24 6.18
C ILE A 296 10.47 7.64 4.82
N ASP A 297 9.26 7.86 4.34
CA ASP A 297 8.78 7.36 3.06
C ASP A 297 9.43 8.11 1.89
N ARG A 298 9.46 9.46 1.98
CA ARG A 298 10.13 10.31 1.00
C ARG A 298 11.61 9.96 0.85
N ASP A 299 12.33 9.91 1.97
CA ASP A 299 13.80 9.77 1.95
C ASP A 299 14.23 8.38 1.49
N THR A 300 13.49 7.32 1.89
CA THR A 300 13.74 5.96 1.39
C THR A 300 13.35 5.81 -0.08
N ALA A 301 12.28 6.47 -0.54
CA ALA A 301 11.87 6.47 -1.94
C ALA A 301 12.90 7.15 -2.85
N ILE A 302 13.49 8.29 -2.43
CA ILE A 302 14.58 8.94 -3.14
C ILE A 302 15.78 8.00 -3.27
N LYS A 303 16.21 7.39 -2.17
CA LYS A 303 17.32 6.44 -2.17
C LYS A 303 17.04 5.21 -3.07
N ALA A 304 15.80 4.69 -3.05
CA ALA A 304 15.40 3.58 -3.90
C ALA A 304 15.45 3.93 -5.39
N GLY A 305 15.02 5.14 -5.74
CA GLY A 305 15.12 5.66 -7.10
C GLY A 305 16.56 5.78 -7.59
N ARG A 306 17.46 6.34 -6.77
CA ARG A 306 18.90 6.40 -7.08
C ARG A 306 19.49 5.02 -7.31
N LEU A 307 19.19 4.07 -6.43
CA LEU A 307 19.71 2.69 -6.54
C LEU A 307 19.28 2.01 -7.83
N ALA A 308 18.07 2.27 -8.34
CA ALA A 308 17.60 1.70 -9.60
C ALA A 308 18.40 2.21 -10.81
N VAL A 309 18.83 3.47 -10.83
CA VAL A 309 19.70 4.03 -11.87
C VAL A 309 21.12 3.46 -11.75
N SER A 310 21.67 3.37 -10.54
CA SER A 310 22.96 2.74 -10.28
C SER A 310 22.99 1.27 -10.74
N ALA A 311 21.83 0.55 -10.63
CA ALA A 311 21.69 -0.80 -11.15
C ALA A 311 21.83 -0.85 -12.68
N VAL A 312 21.22 0.11 -13.40
CA VAL A 312 21.39 0.25 -14.86
C VAL A 312 22.84 0.51 -15.22
N GLU A 313 23.55 1.38 -14.45
CA GLU A 313 24.98 1.65 -14.70
C GLU A 313 25.83 0.39 -14.55
N ASN A 314 25.52 -0.43 -13.56
CA ASN A 314 26.22 -1.68 -13.30
C ASN A 314 25.77 -2.86 -14.20
N GLY A 315 24.94 -2.61 -15.20
CA GLY A 315 24.45 -3.62 -16.15
C GLY A 315 23.53 -4.68 -15.54
N GLN A 316 22.89 -4.38 -14.41
CA GLN A 316 21.98 -5.30 -13.73
C GLN A 316 20.62 -5.26 -14.41
N VAL A 317 20.16 -6.39 -14.91
CA VAL A 317 18.85 -6.57 -15.58
C VAL A 317 17.94 -7.38 -14.68
N ASN A 318 16.64 -7.14 -14.76
CA ASN A 318 15.60 -7.81 -13.96
C ASN A 318 15.84 -7.69 -12.45
N HIS A 319 16.38 -6.54 -11.99
CA HIS A 319 16.57 -6.23 -10.58
C HIS A 319 15.60 -5.16 -10.12
N VAL A 320 15.18 -5.24 -8.88
CA VAL A 320 14.25 -4.31 -8.26
C VAL A 320 14.84 -3.70 -7.00
N SER A 321 14.70 -2.38 -6.88
CA SER A 321 15.02 -1.66 -5.64
C SER A 321 13.86 -1.85 -4.65
N THR A 322 14.19 -2.43 -3.51
CA THR A 322 13.28 -2.74 -2.39
C THR A 322 13.78 -2.05 -1.13
N ILE A 323 12.93 -1.89 -0.13
CA ILE A 323 13.35 -1.41 1.18
C ILE A 323 13.51 -2.60 2.13
N MET A 324 14.68 -2.76 2.72
CA MET A 324 14.99 -3.84 3.66
C MET A 324 15.24 -3.28 5.07
N ARG A 325 14.89 -4.06 6.09
CA ARG A 325 15.30 -3.77 7.47
C ARG A 325 16.67 -4.36 7.72
N THR A 326 17.61 -3.53 8.12
CA THR A 326 18.99 -3.91 8.42
C THR A 326 19.39 -3.44 9.83
N GLY A 327 20.60 -3.77 10.27
CA GLY A 327 21.17 -3.19 11.50
C GLY A 327 21.36 -1.66 11.46
N LEU A 328 21.36 -1.07 10.26
CA LEU A 328 21.47 0.38 10.05
C LEU A 328 20.10 1.08 9.94
N GLY A 329 19.01 0.32 9.95
CA GLY A 329 17.64 0.85 9.81
C GLY A 329 16.93 0.32 8.57
N LEU A 330 16.13 1.18 7.93
CA LEU A 330 15.38 0.87 6.72
C LEU A 330 16.11 1.45 5.51
N GLU A 331 16.73 0.59 4.73
CA GLU A 331 17.59 1.00 3.61
C GLU A 331 17.18 0.31 2.29
N PRO A 332 17.39 0.95 1.14
CA PRO A 332 17.14 0.32 -0.14
C PRO A 332 18.17 -0.76 -0.44
N HIS A 333 17.69 -1.87 -0.95
CA HIS A 333 18.50 -2.99 -1.42
C HIS A 333 18.08 -3.42 -2.81
N LEU A 334 19.05 -3.82 -3.61
CA LEU A 334 18.80 -4.33 -4.95
C LEU A 334 18.72 -5.85 -4.91
N LEU A 335 17.61 -6.39 -5.37
CA LEU A 335 17.35 -7.83 -5.44
C LEU A 335 16.95 -8.21 -6.87
N ASN A 336 17.19 -9.46 -7.27
CA ASN A 336 16.57 -9.97 -8.48
C ASN A 336 15.05 -9.99 -8.30
N LEU A 337 14.29 -9.62 -9.34
CA LEU A 337 12.84 -9.49 -9.25
C LEU A 337 12.15 -10.81 -8.82
N ASP A 338 12.70 -11.96 -9.24
CA ASP A 338 12.17 -13.28 -8.87
C ASP A 338 12.39 -13.64 -7.39
N GLN A 339 13.25 -12.91 -6.69
CA GLN A 339 13.40 -13.00 -5.22
C GLN A 339 12.37 -12.16 -4.46
N VAL A 340 11.64 -11.29 -5.15
CA VAL A 340 10.66 -10.35 -4.55
C VAL A 340 9.22 -10.70 -4.95
N LEU A 341 9.01 -11.16 -6.18
CA LEU A 341 7.72 -11.59 -6.69
C LEU A 341 7.59 -13.11 -6.62
N LYS A 342 6.84 -13.60 -5.65
CA LYS A 342 6.45 -15.01 -5.62
C LYS A 342 5.45 -15.31 -6.74
N ARG A 343 5.68 -16.38 -7.53
CA ARG A 343 4.78 -16.81 -8.62
C ARG A 343 4.15 -18.13 -8.28
N GLY A 344 2.88 -18.28 -8.60
CA GLY A 344 2.16 -19.56 -8.59
C GLY A 344 2.56 -20.46 -9.78
N GLU A 345 2.09 -21.68 -9.76
CA GLU A 345 2.30 -22.65 -10.85
C GLU A 345 1.75 -22.17 -12.21
N ASP A 346 0.71 -21.34 -12.18
CA ASP A 346 0.09 -20.69 -13.35
C ASP A 346 0.84 -19.42 -13.82
N GLY A 347 1.94 -19.06 -13.15
CA GLY A 347 2.75 -17.87 -13.45
C GLY A 347 2.15 -16.54 -12.95
N HIS A 348 0.99 -16.55 -12.28
CA HIS A 348 0.45 -15.36 -11.62
C HIS A 348 1.30 -14.96 -10.41
N VAL A 349 1.41 -13.66 -10.16
CA VAL A 349 2.08 -13.15 -8.96
C VAL A 349 1.20 -13.41 -7.75
N ILE A 350 1.78 -14.08 -6.75
CA ILE A 350 1.17 -14.24 -5.44
C ILE A 350 1.48 -12.99 -4.64
N ARG A 351 0.47 -12.24 -4.24
CA ARG A 351 0.60 -11.07 -3.38
C ARG A 351 1.01 -11.47 -1.97
N ARG A 352 1.67 -10.56 -1.29
CA ARG A 352 2.07 -10.74 0.10
C ARG A 352 0.90 -10.38 1.02
N ASP A 353 0.33 -11.38 1.68
CA ASP A 353 -0.64 -11.17 2.74
C ASP A 353 0.03 -10.53 3.97
N THR A 354 -0.77 -9.96 4.85
CA THR A 354 -0.31 -9.61 6.20
C THR A 354 0.14 -10.88 6.92
N ASP A 355 1.33 -10.84 7.51
CA ASP A 355 1.82 -11.97 8.30
C ASP A 355 0.85 -12.27 9.45
N ASN A 356 0.37 -13.51 9.53
CA ASN A 356 -0.62 -13.92 10.54
C ASN A 356 -0.13 -13.72 11.98
N ARG A 357 1.20 -13.69 12.19
CA ARG A 357 1.82 -13.38 13.49
C ARG A 357 1.61 -11.94 13.92
N PHE A 358 1.20 -11.04 13.01
CA PHE A 358 1.01 -9.61 13.28
C PHE A 358 -0.40 -9.28 13.76
N TYR A 359 -1.31 -10.26 13.76
CA TYR A 359 -2.70 -10.06 14.09
C TYR A 359 -3.21 -11.09 15.09
N GLU A 360 -4.03 -10.66 16.05
CA GLU A 360 -4.73 -11.48 17.03
C GLU A 360 -6.21 -11.60 16.64
N ALA A 361 -6.56 -12.65 15.89
CA ALA A 361 -7.91 -12.85 15.36
C ALA A 361 -9.01 -12.98 16.45
N GLU A 362 -8.67 -13.50 17.63
CA GLU A 362 -9.61 -13.62 18.75
C GLU A 362 -9.99 -12.26 19.33
N ASN A 363 -9.07 -11.30 19.30
CA ASN A 363 -9.22 -9.97 19.89
C ASN A 363 -9.49 -8.90 18.84
N PHE A 364 -9.46 -9.24 17.56
CA PHE A 364 -9.52 -8.29 16.44
C PHE A 364 -8.52 -7.14 16.60
N SER A 365 -7.29 -7.47 16.93
CA SER A 365 -6.27 -6.47 17.26
C SER A 365 -4.90 -6.79 16.63
N ILE A 366 -4.04 -5.78 16.60
CA ILE A 366 -2.64 -5.96 16.24
C ILE A 366 -1.92 -6.73 17.38
N SER A 367 -1.07 -7.68 17.01
CA SER A 367 -0.26 -8.43 17.97
C SER A 367 1.00 -7.64 18.39
N PRO A 368 1.70 -8.06 19.48
CA PRO A 368 3.02 -7.52 19.81
C PRO A 368 4.05 -7.63 18.67
N ALA A 369 3.97 -8.67 17.86
CA ALA A 369 4.80 -8.84 16.68
C ALA A 369 4.44 -7.81 15.58
N GLY A 370 3.16 -7.55 15.37
CA GLY A 370 2.71 -6.49 14.47
C GLY A 370 3.18 -5.12 14.93
N ILE A 371 3.09 -4.81 16.23
CA ILE A 371 3.66 -3.58 16.80
C ILE A 371 5.16 -3.48 16.52
N GLY A 372 5.91 -4.58 16.68
CA GLY A 372 7.34 -4.64 16.37
C GLY A 372 7.66 -4.37 14.88
N TYR A 373 6.78 -4.80 13.97
CA TYR A 373 6.88 -4.48 12.54
C TYR A 373 6.68 -2.98 12.29
N PHE A 374 5.64 -2.38 12.83
CA PHE A 374 5.31 -0.97 12.59
C PHE A 374 6.20 0.02 13.34
N ARG A 375 6.90 -0.40 14.41
CA ARG A 375 7.72 0.48 15.25
C ARG A 375 8.75 1.33 14.48
N PRO A 376 9.50 0.83 13.48
CA PRO A 376 10.41 1.67 12.71
C PRO A 376 9.73 2.78 11.90
N ILE A 377 8.41 2.64 11.62
CA ILE A 377 7.62 3.60 10.84
C ILE A 377 6.96 4.62 11.76
N PHE A 378 6.42 4.18 12.90
CA PHE A 378 5.57 4.99 13.78
C PHE A 378 6.19 5.34 15.14
N GLY A 379 7.19 4.61 15.59
CA GLY A 379 7.59 4.60 16.99
C GLY A 379 6.69 3.70 17.86
N ASP A 380 6.49 4.08 19.11
CA ASP A 380 5.59 3.35 20.02
C ASP A 380 4.13 3.79 19.84
N ILE A 381 3.19 2.88 20.13
CA ILE A 381 1.76 3.21 20.10
C ILE A 381 1.47 4.33 21.10
N PRO A 382 0.81 5.42 20.70
CA PRO A 382 0.41 6.50 21.59
C PRO A 382 -0.50 5.98 22.71
N ARG A 383 -0.34 6.50 23.92
CA ARG A 383 -1.24 6.19 25.04
C ARG A 383 -2.61 6.83 24.79
N ASP A 384 -3.67 6.07 25.07
CA ASP A 384 -5.02 6.61 25.06
C ASP A 384 -5.26 7.45 26.33
N HIS A 385 -5.59 8.72 26.13
CA HIS A 385 -5.93 9.66 27.22
C HIS A 385 -7.41 10.08 27.21
N MET A 386 -8.22 9.51 26.29
CA MET A 386 -9.65 9.86 26.19
C MET A 386 -10.43 9.32 27.37
N GLY A 387 -11.03 10.22 28.12
CA GLY A 387 -11.86 9.88 29.29
C GLY A 387 -11.13 9.40 30.54
N LEU A 388 -9.80 9.41 30.54
CA LEU A 388 -9.02 9.05 31.74
C LEU A 388 -9.23 10.09 32.87
N GLY A 389 -9.54 9.61 34.05
CA GLY A 389 -9.70 10.43 35.26
C GLY A 389 -11.05 11.15 35.38
N LEU A 390 -12.04 10.77 34.57
CA LEU A 390 -13.41 11.27 34.70
C LEU A 390 -14.24 10.32 35.58
N ASP A 391 -14.60 10.75 36.81
CA ASP A 391 -15.57 10.05 37.64
C ASP A 391 -16.99 10.45 37.20
N LYS A 392 -17.74 9.48 36.68
CA LYS A 392 -19.14 9.67 36.27
C LYS A 392 -20.06 9.44 37.45
N THR A 393 -20.84 10.46 37.83
CA THR A 393 -21.89 10.37 38.83
C THR A 393 -23.27 10.47 38.15
N THR A 394 -24.16 9.56 38.47
CA THR A 394 -25.54 9.58 37.94
C THR A 394 -26.39 10.48 38.83
N ILE A 395 -27.25 11.30 38.20
CA ILE A 395 -28.27 12.06 38.90
C ILE A 395 -29.37 11.07 39.31
N GLU A 396 -29.64 10.94 40.60
CA GLU A 396 -30.73 10.13 41.15
C GLU A 396 -32.10 10.80 40.98
#